data_97be41ba1bc867ea92a986b267b18d58
#
_entry.id   97be41ba1bc867ea92a986b267b18d58
#
_cell.length_a   1.000
_cell.length_b   1.000
_cell.length_c   1.000
_cell.angle_alpha   90.00
_cell.angle_beta   90.00
_cell.angle_gamma   90.00
#
_symmetry.space_group_name_H-M   'P 1'
#
loop_
_entity.id
_entity.type
_entity.pdbx_description
1 polymer ?
#
loop_
_entity_poly.entity_id
_entity_poly.type
_entity_poly.pdbx_seq_one_letter_code
_entity_poly.pdbx_strand_id
1 'polypeptide(L)'
;MKAIIDTCSLISFVRYYLPFDQGNQLKNLLEKQILEKKIIVLDKVAKECEYTSQGLVISALPFIKNKKYITSTSSLIAPAKFHKLIDNNFLIGSEKKGLSDAEYQLKRDGFLNSADCAIILYAYNNKASEEIIIITEETGYNNDGKVFKKIPENCKFIDVKTQTLPEFFKSNDLINLSIDITTTTLF
;
A
#
# COMPACT_ATOMS: atom_id res chain seq x y z
N MET A 1 2.43 12.21 -12.03
CA MET A 1 2.08 10.89 -11.48
C MET A 1 2.62 10.78 -10.06
N LYS A 2 1.83 10.28 -9.12
CA LYS A 2 2.23 9.92 -7.75
C LYS A 2 1.86 8.47 -7.46
N ALA A 3 2.63 7.81 -6.64
CA ALA A 3 2.36 6.43 -6.21
C ALA A 3 2.12 6.40 -4.69
N ILE A 4 1.08 5.70 -4.25
CA ILE A 4 0.82 5.45 -2.82
C ILE A 4 1.31 4.04 -2.54
N ILE A 5 2.19 3.88 -1.55
CA ILE A 5 2.73 2.58 -1.21
C ILE A 5 2.01 1.96 -0.02
N ASP A 6 1.67 0.69 -0.15
CA ASP A 6 1.04 -0.11 0.89
C ASP A 6 2.08 -0.77 1.81
N THR A 7 1.66 -1.15 3.01
CA THR A 7 2.49 -1.84 4.03
C THR A 7 3.10 -3.14 3.48
N CYS A 8 2.33 -3.95 2.76
CA CYS A 8 2.82 -5.21 2.20
C CYS A 8 3.96 -4.99 1.18
N SER A 9 3.91 -3.92 0.40
CA SER A 9 4.98 -3.55 -0.53
C SER A 9 6.23 -3.05 0.19
N LEU A 10 6.09 -2.29 1.28
CA LEU A 10 7.23 -1.90 2.12
C LEU A 10 7.89 -3.12 2.77
N ILE A 11 7.10 -4.10 3.24
CA ILE A 11 7.62 -5.37 3.77
C ILE A 11 8.36 -6.15 2.69
N SER A 12 7.79 -6.25 1.49
CA SER A 12 8.42 -6.92 0.34
C SER A 12 9.72 -6.23 -0.06
N PHE A 13 9.75 -4.90 -0.07
CA PHE A 13 10.96 -4.14 -0.33
C PHE A 13 12.07 -4.49 0.66
N VAL A 14 11.77 -4.51 1.95
CA VAL A 14 12.76 -4.82 2.99
C VAL A 14 13.22 -6.28 2.91
N ARG A 15 12.30 -7.23 2.66
CA ARG A 15 12.62 -8.66 2.65
C ARG A 15 13.37 -9.13 1.41
N TYR A 16 13.00 -8.59 0.24
CA TYR A 16 13.42 -9.16 -1.04
C TYR A 16 14.37 -8.27 -1.85
N TYR A 17 14.46 -6.98 -1.53
CA TYR A 17 15.32 -6.06 -2.27
C TYR A 17 16.50 -5.56 -1.43
N LEU A 18 16.29 -5.15 -0.18
CA LEU A 18 17.37 -4.64 0.67
C LEU A 18 18.51 -5.64 0.94
N PRO A 19 18.27 -6.97 1.02
CA PRO A 19 19.38 -7.92 1.17
C PRO A 19 20.40 -7.89 0.03
N PHE A 20 19.98 -7.42 -1.15
CA PHE A 20 20.85 -7.27 -2.35
C PHE A 20 21.32 -5.83 -2.56
N ASP A 21 20.95 -4.89 -1.68
CA ASP A 21 21.27 -3.48 -1.81
C ASP A 21 22.68 -3.17 -1.30
N GLN A 22 23.69 -3.46 -2.10
CA GLN A 22 25.07 -3.11 -1.80
C GLN A 22 25.24 -1.59 -1.89
N GLY A 23 25.61 -0.97 -0.75
CA GLY A 23 25.83 0.48 -0.68
C GLY A 23 24.58 1.33 -0.43
N ASN A 24 23.47 0.73 -0.02
CA ASN A 24 22.18 1.41 0.30
C ASN A 24 21.60 2.22 -0.88
N GLN A 25 21.87 1.86 -2.11
CA GLN A 25 21.40 2.60 -3.29
C GLN A 25 19.88 2.56 -3.42
N LEU A 26 19.26 1.37 -3.26
CA LEU A 26 17.82 1.18 -3.31
C LEU A 26 17.12 1.87 -2.12
N LYS A 27 17.70 1.75 -0.93
CA LYS A 27 17.21 2.43 0.27
C LYS A 27 17.20 3.95 0.10
N ASN A 28 18.33 4.51 -0.38
CA ASN A 28 18.46 5.95 -0.60
C ASN A 28 17.53 6.43 -1.72
N LEU A 29 17.34 5.62 -2.77
CA LEU A 29 16.38 5.92 -3.83
C LEU A 29 14.95 5.99 -3.29
N LEU A 30 14.52 4.98 -2.53
CA LEU A 30 13.18 4.96 -1.93
C LEU A 30 12.99 6.16 -1.00
N GLU A 31 13.97 6.44 -0.12
CA GLU A 31 13.93 7.60 0.77
C GLU A 31 13.75 8.92 0.00
N LYS A 32 14.53 9.12 -1.07
CA LYS A 32 14.44 10.29 -1.95
C LYS A 32 13.05 10.39 -2.60
N GLN A 33 12.52 9.31 -3.17
CA GLN A 33 11.20 9.31 -3.82
C GLN A 33 10.08 9.65 -2.83
N ILE A 34 10.18 9.19 -1.59
CA ILE A 34 9.22 9.51 -0.54
C ILE A 34 9.38 10.97 -0.08
N LEU A 35 10.59 11.47 0.07
CA LEU A 35 10.86 12.86 0.45
C LEU A 35 10.33 13.84 -0.62
N GLU A 36 10.50 13.51 -1.89
CA GLU A 36 10.01 14.29 -3.04
C GLU A 36 8.49 14.12 -3.26
N LYS A 37 7.81 13.32 -2.43
CA LYS A 37 6.37 13.02 -2.55
C LYS A 37 5.97 12.40 -3.90
N LYS A 38 6.89 11.75 -4.58
CA LYS A 38 6.61 10.88 -5.74
C LYS A 38 6.05 9.53 -5.30
N ILE A 39 6.60 9.00 -4.20
CA ILE A 39 6.00 7.89 -3.45
C ILE A 39 5.42 8.46 -2.15
N ILE A 40 4.17 8.16 -1.89
CA ILE A 40 3.43 8.65 -0.72
C ILE A 40 3.31 7.51 0.29
N VAL A 41 3.77 7.75 1.51
CA VAL A 41 3.51 6.92 2.68
C VAL A 41 2.48 7.65 3.55
N LEU A 42 1.32 7.06 3.74
CA LEU A 42 0.29 7.60 4.62
C LEU A 42 0.62 7.32 6.09
N ASP A 43 0.15 8.17 7.00
CA ASP A 43 0.36 8.01 8.44
C ASP A 43 -0.19 6.68 8.98
N LYS A 44 -1.32 6.19 8.44
CA LYS A 44 -1.88 4.89 8.80
C LYS A 44 -0.98 3.74 8.35
N VAL A 45 -0.37 3.82 7.16
CA VAL A 45 0.62 2.85 6.68
C VAL A 45 1.86 2.86 7.57
N ALA A 46 2.39 4.05 7.87
CA ALA A 46 3.56 4.18 8.75
C ALA A 46 3.28 3.58 10.14
N LYS A 47 2.10 3.82 10.70
CA LYS A 47 1.66 3.25 11.97
C LYS A 47 1.53 1.73 11.90
N GLU A 48 0.98 1.19 10.82
CA GLU A 48 0.87 -0.25 10.62
C GLU A 48 2.23 -0.92 10.53
N CYS A 49 3.22 -0.28 9.91
CA CYS A 49 4.61 -0.76 9.87
C CYS A 49 5.28 -0.90 11.24
N GLU A 50 4.76 -0.24 12.30
CA GLU A 50 5.33 -0.33 13.66
C GLU A 50 5.13 -1.71 14.28
N TYR A 51 4.03 -2.40 13.96
CA TYR A 51 3.68 -3.70 14.55
C TYR A 51 3.63 -4.85 13.54
N THR A 52 3.41 -4.57 12.27
CA THR A 52 3.37 -5.62 11.24
C THR A 52 4.76 -6.20 11.02
N SER A 53 4.86 -7.53 10.93
CA SER A 53 6.14 -8.24 10.77
C SER A 53 7.17 -7.83 11.84
N GLN A 54 6.72 -7.64 13.09
CA GLN A 54 7.56 -7.27 14.24
C GLN A 54 8.33 -5.94 14.03
N GLY A 55 7.74 -4.99 13.31
CA GLY A 55 8.37 -3.70 13.05
C GLY A 55 9.54 -3.75 12.06
N LEU A 56 9.60 -4.79 11.23
CA LEU A 56 10.69 -5.01 10.25
C LEU A 56 10.95 -3.77 9.39
N VAL A 57 9.88 -3.15 8.86
CA VAL A 57 9.99 -1.97 8.00
C VAL A 57 10.62 -0.81 8.75
N ILE A 58 10.17 -0.55 9.98
CA ILE A 58 10.66 0.56 10.79
C ILE A 58 12.14 0.36 11.19
N SER A 59 12.54 -0.87 11.44
CA SER A 59 13.94 -1.21 11.75
C SER A 59 14.85 -0.98 10.55
N ALA A 60 14.43 -1.34 9.35
CA ALA A 60 15.23 -1.20 8.12
C ALA A 60 15.17 0.22 7.53
N LEU A 61 14.00 0.89 7.65
CA LEU A 61 13.69 2.19 7.06
C LEU A 61 13.27 3.20 8.16
N PRO A 62 14.16 3.55 9.12
CA PRO A 62 13.80 4.37 10.28
C PRO A 62 13.31 5.78 9.91
N PHE A 63 13.61 6.27 8.72
CA PHE A 63 13.11 7.56 8.24
C PHE A 63 11.58 7.61 8.14
N ILE A 64 10.89 6.46 7.99
CA ILE A 64 9.42 6.38 7.95
C ILE A 64 8.77 6.85 9.29
N LYS A 65 9.50 6.89 10.41
CA LYS A 65 9.00 7.50 11.65
C LYS A 65 8.96 9.04 11.62
N ASN A 66 9.68 9.66 10.72
CA ASN A 66 9.79 11.12 10.69
C ASN A 66 8.63 11.72 9.86
N LYS A 67 7.89 12.64 10.48
CA LYS A 67 6.71 13.30 9.89
C LYS A 67 6.96 13.93 8.52
N LYS A 68 8.19 14.35 8.21
CA LYS A 68 8.51 14.92 6.88
C LYS A 68 8.33 13.96 5.72
N TYR A 69 8.46 12.64 5.98
CA TYR A 69 8.28 11.58 4.98
C TYR A 69 6.82 11.10 4.89
N ILE A 70 6.00 11.40 5.88
CA ILE A 70 4.63 10.90 6.01
C ILE A 70 3.65 11.94 5.47
N THR A 71 2.57 11.45 4.88
CA THR A 71 1.41 12.26 4.51
C THR A 71 0.26 11.95 5.47
N SER A 72 -0.23 12.99 6.16
CA SER A 72 -1.33 12.82 7.12
C SER A 72 -2.65 12.54 6.43
N THR A 73 -3.42 11.64 7.02
CA THR A 73 -4.79 11.31 6.60
C THR A 73 -5.86 12.07 7.40
N SER A 74 -5.47 12.91 8.35
CA SER A 74 -6.40 13.62 9.26
C SER A 74 -7.38 14.56 8.55
N SER A 75 -7.01 15.06 7.37
CA SER A 75 -7.87 15.93 6.54
C SER A 75 -8.65 15.15 5.47
N LEU A 76 -8.49 13.84 5.37
CA LEU A 76 -9.25 13.04 4.40
C LEU A 76 -10.70 12.90 4.84
N ILE A 77 -11.58 13.46 4.03
CA ILE A 77 -13.02 13.34 4.21
C ILE A 77 -13.55 12.32 3.21
N ALA A 78 -14.24 11.30 3.70
CA ALA A 78 -14.94 10.34 2.86
C ALA A 78 -16.28 10.95 2.40
N PRO A 79 -16.45 11.25 1.11
CA PRO A 79 -17.73 11.79 0.62
C PRO A 79 -18.82 10.71 0.64
N ALA A 80 -20.10 11.12 0.64
CA ALA A 80 -21.24 10.20 0.66
C ALA A 80 -21.17 9.14 -0.45
N LYS A 81 -20.65 9.51 -1.63
CA LYS A 81 -20.44 8.57 -2.75
C LYS A 81 -19.44 7.48 -2.40
N PHE A 82 -18.38 7.79 -1.65
CA PHE A 82 -17.38 6.81 -1.22
C PHE A 82 -17.97 5.83 -0.20
N HIS A 83 -18.78 6.31 0.75
CA HIS A 83 -19.53 5.44 1.67
C HIS A 83 -20.44 4.46 0.93
N LYS A 84 -21.14 4.92 -0.12
CA LYS A 84 -21.96 4.04 -0.97
C LYS A 84 -21.10 2.97 -1.68
N LEU A 85 -19.88 3.29 -2.10
CA LEU A 85 -18.96 2.30 -2.67
C LEU A 85 -18.57 1.24 -1.64
N ILE A 86 -18.27 1.65 -0.40
CA ILE A 86 -17.96 0.71 0.69
C ILE A 86 -19.13 -0.25 0.89
N ASP A 87 -20.35 0.28 1.02
CA ASP A 87 -21.52 -0.48 1.41
C ASP A 87 -22.08 -1.38 0.28
N ASN A 88 -21.78 -1.09 -0.99
CA ASN A 88 -22.35 -1.81 -2.13
C ASN A 88 -21.31 -2.54 -2.99
N ASN A 89 -20.09 -2.01 -3.12
CA ASN A 89 -19.11 -2.50 -4.11
C ASN A 89 -17.88 -3.13 -3.47
N PHE A 90 -17.42 -2.62 -2.32
CA PHE A 90 -16.23 -3.13 -1.65
C PHE A 90 -16.51 -4.37 -0.82
N LEU A 91 -17.77 -4.69 -0.60
CA LEU A 91 -18.23 -5.85 0.15
C LEU A 91 -18.13 -7.16 -0.64
N ILE A 92 -17.89 -8.24 0.08
CA ILE A 92 -18.08 -9.60 -0.38
C ILE A 92 -19.44 -10.06 0.15
N GLY A 93 -20.38 -10.23 -0.78
CA GLY A 93 -21.78 -10.51 -0.43
C GLY A 93 -21.98 -11.81 0.37
N SER A 94 -21.18 -12.85 0.11
CA SER A 94 -21.19 -14.10 0.89
C SER A 94 -20.80 -13.89 2.35
N GLU A 95 -19.74 -13.12 2.58
CA GLU A 95 -19.23 -12.85 3.93
C GLU A 95 -20.16 -11.96 4.75
N LYS A 96 -20.86 -11.03 4.08
CA LYS A 96 -21.84 -10.16 4.74
C LYS A 96 -23.08 -10.92 5.18
N LYS A 97 -23.54 -11.90 4.41
CA LYS A 97 -24.79 -12.64 4.69
C LYS A 97 -24.82 -13.36 6.05
N GLY A 98 -23.66 -13.70 6.58
CA GLY A 98 -23.51 -14.38 7.88
C GLY A 98 -23.43 -13.42 9.08
N LEU A 99 -23.48 -12.09 8.87
CA LEU A 99 -23.29 -11.09 9.92
C LEU A 99 -24.63 -10.47 10.33
N SER A 100 -24.78 -10.21 11.62
CA SER A 100 -25.79 -9.30 12.14
C SER A 100 -25.44 -7.84 11.78
N ASP A 101 -26.42 -6.94 11.87
CA ASP A 101 -26.18 -5.53 11.60
C ASP A 101 -25.11 -4.91 12.50
N ALA A 102 -25.06 -5.31 13.78
CA ALA A 102 -24.07 -4.84 14.73
C ALA A 102 -22.65 -5.31 14.35
N GLU A 103 -22.50 -6.58 13.98
CA GLU A 103 -21.21 -7.13 13.52
C GLU A 103 -20.77 -6.48 12.23
N TYR A 104 -21.70 -6.23 11.31
CA TYR A 104 -21.39 -5.51 10.08
C TYR A 104 -20.88 -4.10 10.37
N GLN A 105 -21.56 -3.33 11.23
CA GLN A 105 -21.12 -1.97 11.59
C GLN A 105 -19.73 -1.99 12.22
N LEU A 106 -19.43 -2.91 13.11
CA LEU A 106 -18.10 -3.06 13.71
C LEU A 106 -17.03 -3.33 12.64
N LYS A 107 -17.30 -4.23 11.69
CA LYS A 107 -16.38 -4.53 10.57
C LYS A 107 -16.20 -3.32 9.66
N ARG A 108 -17.28 -2.61 9.37
CA ARG A 108 -17.29 -1.40 8.57
C ARG A 108 -16.45 -0.28 9.18
N ASP A 109 -16.62 -0.04 10.47
CA ASP A 109 -15.83 0.96 11.20
C ASP A 109 -14.36 0.57 11.26
N GLY A 110 -14.07 -0.71 11.45
CA GLY A 110 -12.72 -1.26 11.34
C GLY A 110 -12.09 -0.98 9.98
N PHE A 111 -12.82 -1.24 8.88
CA PHE A 111 -12.36 -0.96 7.53
C PHE A 111 -12.11 0.53 7.30
N LEU A 112 -13.06 1.40 7.69
CA LEU A 112 -12.91 2.87 7.56
C LEU A 112 -11.67 3.40 8.30
N ASN A 113 -11.27 2.72 9.37
CA ASN A 113 -10.10 3.09 10.15
C ASN A 113 -8.80 2.41 9.70
N SER A 114 -8.85 1.49 8.73
CA SER A 114 -7.67 0.74 8.23
C SER A 114 -6.74 1.59 7.37
N ALA A 115 -5.52 1.09 7.16
CA ALA A 115 -4.57 1.64 6.20
C ALA A 115 -5.09 1.45 4.76
N ASP A 116 -5.67 0.29 4.45
CA ASP A 116 -6.26 -0.02 3.15
C ASP A 116 -7.30 1.02 2.73
N CYS A 117 -8.26 1.31 3.61
CA CYS A 117 -9.28 2.33 3.34
C CYS A 117 -8.68 3.72 3.16
N ALA A 118 -7.67 4.07 3.95
CA ALA A 118 -6.99 5.36 3.82
C ALA A 118 -6.28 5.50 2.47
N ILE A 119 -5.61 4.43 2.00
CA ILE A 119 -4.97 4.38 0.68
C ILE A 119 -6.00 4.60 -0.43
N ILE A 120 -7.10 3.85 -0.40
CA ILE A 120 -8.16 3.92 -1.41
C ILE A 120 -8.83 5.29 -1.39
N LEU A 121 -9.14 5.82 -0.21
CA LEU A 121 -9.78 7.14 -0.04
C LEU A 121 -8.86 8.28 -0.51
N TYR A 122 -7.56 8.21 -0.19
CA TYR A 122 -6.59 9.18 -0.68
C TYR A 122 -6.55 9.18 -2.21
N ALA A 123 -6.47 8.00 -2.82
CA ALA A 123 -6.49 7.87 -4.28
C ALA A 123 -7.80 8.39 -4.88
N TYR A 124 -8.95 8.04 -4.29
CA TYR A 124 -10.26 8.49 -4.72
C TYR A 124 -10.38 10.03 -4.72
N ASN A 125 -9.91 10.69 -3.66
CA ASN A 125 -10.01 12.15 -3.52
C ASN A 125 -9.08 12.92 -4.46
N ASN A 126 -7.95 12.33 -4.86
CA ASN A 126 -6.92 13.06 -5.62
C ASN A 126 -6.83 12.67 -7.10
N LYS A 127 -7.43 11.53 -7.54
CA LYS A 127 -7.33 11.04 -8.92
C LYS A 127 -7.85 11.99 -10.00
N ALA A 128 -8.71 12.93 -9.66
CA ALA A 128 -9.22 13.93 -10.61
C ALA A 128 -8.21 15.04 -10.91
N SER A 129 -7.27 15.30 -10.00
CA SER A 129 -6.27 16.36 -10.11
C SER A 129 -4.91 15.87 -10.57
N GLU A 130 -4.61 14.58 -10.33
CA GLU A 130 -3.32 13.99 -10.68
C GLU A 130 -3.43 12.49 -10.95
N GLU A 131 -2.54 11.97 -11.78
CA GLU A 131 -2.44 10.53 -12.00
C GLU A 131 -1.88 9.85 -10.74
N ILE A 132 -2.67 8.90 -10.19
CA ILE A 132 -2.34 8.15 -8.99
C ILE A 132 -2.27 6.66 -9.30
N ILE A 133 -1.25 6.01 -8.77
CA ILE A 133 -1.06 4.56 -8.78
C ILE A 133 -0.97 4.09 -7.31
N ILE A 134 -1.48 2.92 -7.01
CA ILE A 134 -1.28 2.26 -5.72
C ILE A 134 -0.30 1.11 -5.90
N ILE A 135 0.78 1.11 -5.11
CA ILE A 135 1.78 0.03 -5.07
C ILE A 135 1.37 -0.95 -3.98
N THR A 136 0.99 -2.17 -4.37
CA THR A 136 0.58 -3.22 -3.44
C THR A 136 0.96 -4.61 -3.97
N GLU A 137 1.40 -5.49 -3.07
CA GLU A 137 1.66 -6.91 -3.38
C GLU A 137 0.41 -7.77 -3.18
N GLU A 138 -0.73 -7.17 -2.84
CA GLU A 138 -1.97 -7.91 -2.72
C GLU A 138 -2.44 -8.42 -4.09
N THR A 139 -2.94 -9.67 -4.10
CA THR A 139 -3.62 -10.25 -5.25
C THR A 139 -5.12 -10.28 -5.00
N GLY A 140 -5.93 -9.98 -6.02
CA GLY A 140 -7.40 -9.95 -5.89
C GLY A 140 -8.06 -11.33 -5.70
N TYR A 141 -7.29 -12.43 -5.81
CA TYR A 141 -7.87 -13.78 -5.90
C TYR A 141 -8.20 -14.46 -4.56
N ASN A 142 -7.64 -14.04 -3.45
CA ASN A 142 -7.86 -14.64 -2.14
C ASN A 142 -8.27 -13.59 -1.13
N ASN A 143 -9.46 -13.73 -0.57
CA ASN A 143 -10.00 -12.71 0.34
C ASN A 143 -9.84 -13.08 1.83
N ASP A 144 -9.30 -14.25 2.12
CA ASP A 144 -8.94 -14.71 3.47
C ASP A 144 -10.10 -14.59 4.51
N GLY A 145 -11.37 -14.77 4.05
CA GLY A 145 -12.57 -14.63 4.89
C GLY A 145 -12.87 -13.19 5.35
N LYS A 146 -12.23 -12.18 4.73
CA LYS A 146 -12.51 -10.78 5.03
C LYS A 146 -13.84 -10.33 4.40
N VAL A 147 -14.57 -9.47 5.10
CA VAL A 147 -15.86 -8.90 4.63
C VAL A 147 -15.65 -7.91 3.49
N PHE A 148 -14.53 -7.20 3.49
CA PHE A 148 -14.17 -6.24 2.47
C PHE A 148 -13.12 -6.80 1.51
N LYS A 149 -13.29 -6.46 0.23
CA LYS A 149 -12.34 -6.81 -0.84
C LYS A 149 -10.97 -6.17 -0.59
N LYS A 150 -9.95 -6.79 -1.13
CA LYS A 150 -8.57 -6.27 -1.11
C LYS A 150 -8.42 -5.01 -1.97
N ILE A 151 -7.33 -4.29 -1.77
CA ILE A 151 -7.03 -3.02 -2.47
C ILE A 151 -7.19 -3.13 -3.99
N PRO A 152 -6.63 -4.14 -4.72
CA PRO A 152 -6.75 -4.17 -6.17
C PRO A 152 -8.20 -4.29 -6.66
N GLU A 153 -9.02 -5.07 -5.96
CA GLU A 153 -10.43 -5.22 -6.33
C GLU A 153 -11.26 -3.95 -6.05
N ASN A 154 -10.97 -3.26 -4.95
CA ASN A 154 -11.62 -2.00 -4.62
C ASN A 154 -11.23 -0.88 -5.60
N CYS A 155 -9.98 -0.88 -6.05
CA CYS A 155 -9.46 0.10 -6.99
C CYS A 155 -10.13 0.05 -8.37
N LYS A 156 -10.63 -1.11 -8.79
CA LYS A 156 -11.42 -1.24 -10.04
C LYS A 156 -12.69 -0.38 -10.01
N PHE A 157 -13.35 -0.24 -8.85
CA PHE A 157 -14.57 0.56 -8.71
C PHE A 157 -14.31 2.07 -8.66
N ILE A 158 -13.10 2.45 -8.40
CA ILE A 158 -12.68 3.86 -8.36
C ILE A 158 -11.78 4.22 -9.55
N ASP A 159 -11.57 3.33 -10.51
CA ASP A 159 -10.72 3.56 -11.68
C ASP A 159 -9.33 4.09 -11.31
N VAL A 160 -8.65 3.38 -10.42
CA VAL A 160 -7.26 3.64 -10.00
C VAL A 160 -6.44 2.39 -10.28
N LYS A 161 -5.29 2.57 -10.92
CA LYS A 161 -4.36 1.47 -11.23
C LYS A 161 -3.63 1.00 -9.97
N THR A 162 -3.44 -0.31 -9.89
CA THR A 162 -2.53 -0.92 -8.92
C THR A 162 -1.34 -1.55 -9.64
N GLN A 163 -0.19 -1.54 -9.02
CA GLN A 163 1.04 -2.19 -9.48
C GLN A 163 1.75 -2.86 -8.32
N THR A 164 2.42 -3.96 -8.60
CA THR A 164 3.42 -4.52 -7.69
C THR A 164 4.70 -3.65 -7.70
N LEU A 165 5.57 -3.83 -6.71
CA LEU A 165 6.86 -3.12 -6.67
C LEU A 165 7.70 -3.34 -7.93
N PRO A 166 7.88 -4.59 -8.43
CA PRO A 166 8.62 -4.83 -9.68
C PRO A 166 8.02 -4.11 -10.89
N GLU A 167 6.69 -4.14 -11.03
CA GLU A 167 5.99 -3.44 -12.12
C GLU A 167 6.20 -1.93 -12.03
N PHE A 168 6.07 -1.37 -10.82
CA PHE A 168 6.29 0.05 -10.58
C PHE A 168 7.71 0.48 -10.90
N PHE A 169 8.72 -0.27 -10.46
CA PHE A 169 10.12 0.05 -10.75
C PHE A 169 10.41 -0.02 -12.24
N LYS A 170 9.92 -1.06 -12.92
CA LYS A 170 10.10 -1.25 -14.35
C LYS A 170 9.41 -0.16 -15.18
N SER A 171 8.19 0.22 -14.82
CA SER A 171 7.41 1.20 -15.60
C SER A 171 7.90 2.64 -15.45
N ASN A 172 8.73 2.92 -14.44
CA ASN A 172 9.23 4.27 -14.14
C ASN A 172 10.73 4.44 -14.39
N ASP A 173 11.39 3.45 -14.98
CA ASP A 173 12.85 3.42 -15.21
C ASP A 173 13.68 3.75 -13.96
N LEU A 174 13.11 3.47 -12.77
CA LEU A 174 13.72 3.83 -11.50
C LEU A 174 14.88 2.90 -11.13
N ILE A 175 14.85 1.66 -11.63
CA ILE A 175 15.83 0.64 -11.29
C ILE A 175 16.15 -0.19 -12.52
N ASN A 176 17.39 -0.12 -12.99
CA ASN A 176 18.02 -1.11 -13.86
C ASN A 176 18.84 -2.04 -12.98
N LEU A 177 18.28 -3.17 -12.58
CA LEU A 177 18.98 -4.20 -11.85
C LEU A 177 19.79 -5.04 -12.86
N SER A 178 21.10 -4.90 -12.88
CA SER A 178 22.01 -5.91 -13.44
C SER A 178 22.44 -6.84 -12.30
N ILE A 179 22.24 -8.14 -12.47
CA ILE A 179 22.72 -9.15 -11.52
C ILE A 179 23.97 -9.76 -12.13
N ASP A 180 25.14 -9.46 -11.56
CA ASP A 180 26.37 -10.16 -11.87
C ASP A 180 26.40 -11.49 -11.09
N ILE A 181 26.18 -12.59 -11.81
CA ILE A 181 26.28 -13.93 -11.24
C ILE A 181 27.77 -14.32 -11.25
N THR A 182 28.44 -14.17 -10.13
CA THR A 182 29.71 -14.84 -9.90
C THR A 182 29.45 -16.34 -9.71
N THR A 183 29.69 -17.14 -10.73
CA THR A 183 29.72 -18.59 -10.60
C THR A 183 30.92 -18.96 -9.76
N THR A 184 30.78 -19.01 -8.44
CA THR A 184 31.72 -19.72 -7.60
C THR A 184 31.39 -21.20 -7.77
N THR A 185 32.26 -21.95 -8.46
CA THR A 185 32.22 -23.41 -8.49
C THR A 185 32.27 -23.89 -7.04
N LEU A 186 31.14 -24.37 -6.53
CA LEU A 186 31.07 -25.13 -5.28
C LEU A 186 31.70 -26.50 -5.58
N PHE A 187 32.94 -26.70 -5.17
CA PHE A 187 33.57 -27.99 -5.03
C PHE A 187 33.51 -28.45 -3.58
#